data_d36abc1bf5d163488166613ff588f169
#
_entry.id   d36abc1bf5d163488166613ff588f169
#
_cell.length_a   1.000
_cell.length_b   1.000
_cell.length_c   1.000
_cell.angle_alpha   90.00
_cell.angle_beta   90.00
_cell.angle_gamma   90.00
#
_symmetry.space_group_name_H-M   'P 1'
#
loop_
_entity.id
_entity.type
_entity.pdbx_description
1 polymer ?
#
loop_
_entity_poly.entity_id
_entity_poly.type
_entity_poly.pdbx_seq_one_letter_code
_entity_poly.pdbx_strand_id
1 'polypeptide(L)'
;WDEARLTTWFDVHIPTLDLEREEVCSPMTDSALFWLENFAFDGFRHDACKHIPLNYWRELGRKMKQRFPDRHIWMIGETYGNTDLIGSYVKTGMLNSQFDFNIYHTAIDVFGKPNQSLTRMNKTIMESLSAYGAHHTMGNISGNHDKCRFISLAGGAVSWDESDKVAGWTRHIDVTADGDAAKEAHAYRMAMLLELVNFTIPGVPCVYQGDEYGEAGANDPDNRHMMKFAGLNEQQADFRTKVQELAQLRRENMALIYGEYIPVTVNDNTLRFQRVYMGEVVDVVISLTGESSITINGKKVWTI
;
A
#
# COMPACT_ATOMS: atom_id res chain seq x y z
N TRP A 1 -7.53 -13.90 20.26
CA TRP A 1 -8.25 -13.19 19.21
C TRP A 1 -7.86 -13.72 17.83
N ASP A 2 -6.59 -13.81 17.47
CA ASP A 2 -6.16 -14.33 16.15
C ASP A 2 -6.51 -15.80 15.93
N GLU A 3 -6.45 -16.65 16.97
CA GLU A 3 -6.81 -18.08 16.88
C GLU A 3 -8.32 -18.28 16.69
N ALA A 4 -9.15 -17.38 17.25
CA ALA A 4 -10.60 -17.44 17.18
C ALA A 4 -11.21 -16.35 16.28
N ARG A 5 -10.44 -15.79 15.35
CA ARG A 5 -10.82 -14.61 14.52
C ARG A 5 -12.10 -14.76 13.72
N LEU A 6 -12.55 -15.98 13.44
CA LEU A 6 -13.78 -16.25 12.69
C LEU A 6 -15.02 -16.34 13.57
N THR A 7 -14.85 -16.48 14.89
CA THR A 7 -15.94 -16.74 15.84
C THR A 7 -16.00 -15.74 16.98
N THR A 8 -15.00 -14.89 17.13
CA THR A 8 -15.01 -13.81 18.12
C THR A 8 -15.46 -12.50 17.49
N TRP A 9 -16.01 -11.61 18.29
CA TRP A 9 -16.35 -10.27 17.82
C TRP A 9 -15.07 -9.50 17.44
N PHE A 10 -15.20 -8.65 16.42
CA PHE A 10 -14.12 -7.78 15.98
C PHE A 10 -13.70 -6.81 17.09
N ASP A 11 -14.70 -6.22 17.77
CA ASP A 11 -14.51 -5.43 18.97
C ASP A 11 -15.71 -5.68 19.93
N VAL A 12 -15.60 -5.23 21.18
CA VAL A 12 -16.64 -5.40 22.22
C VAL A 12 -18.02 -4.87 21.83
N HIS A 13 -18.07 -3.95 20.87
CA HIS A 13 -19.32 -3.35 20.36
C HIS A 13 -19.57 -3.64 18.87
N ILE A 14 -18.72 -4.46 18.23
CA ILE A 14 -18.83 -4.84 16.81
C ILE A 14 -18.96 -6.36 16.72
N PRO A 15 -20.20 -6.88 16.73
CA PRO A 15 -20.44 -8.33 16.66
C PRO A 15 -20.09 -8.87 15.27
N THR A 16 -19.49 -10.06 15.24
CA THR A 16 -19.22 -10.80 14.02
C THR A 16 -20.40 -11.64 13.63
N LEU A 17 -20.77 -11.59 12.34
CA LEU A 17 -21.78 -12.50 11.78
C LEU A 17 -21.18 -13.89 11.58
N ASP A 18 -21.97 -14.93 11.82
CA ASP A 18 -21.60 -16.30 11.53
C ASP A 18 -21.71 -16.62 10.03
N LEU A 19 -20.71 -16.17 9.26
CA LEU A 19 -20.65 -16.33 7.81
C LEU A 19 -20.25 -17.75 7.35
N GLU A 20 -19.99 -18.68 8.29
CA GLU A 20 -19.82 -20.09 7.96
C GLU A 20 -21.19 -20.75 7.67
N ARG A 21 -22.26 -20.19 8.21
CA ARG A 21 -23.63 -20.66 7.98
C ARG A 21 -24.17 -20.14 6.65
N GLU A 22 -24.69 -21.05 5.81
CA GLU A 22 -25.22 -20.71 4.48
C GLU A 22 -26.37 -19.69 4.54
N GLU A 23 -27.27 -19.82 5.52
CA GLU A 23 -28.41 -18.91 5.72
C GLU A 23 -27.98 -17.47 6.09
N VAL A 24 -26.74 -17.26 6.51
CA VAL A 24 -26.16 -15.93 6.77
C VAL A 24 -25.26 -15.51 5.58
N CYS A 25 -24.41 -16.39 5.10
CA CYS A 25 -23.46 -16.14 4.03
C CYS A 25 -24.16 -15.77 2.70
N SER A 26 -25.19 -16.53 2.32
CA SER A 26 -25.86 -16.33 1.04
C SER A 26 -26.54 -14.96 0.92
N PRO A 27 -27.37 -14.49 1.86
CA PRO A 27 -27.93 -13.14 1.80
C PRO A 27 -26.90 -12.03 1.88
N MET A 28 -25.81 -12.22 2.63
CA MET A 28 -24.75 -11.20 2.74
C MET A 28 -23.97 -11.05 1.42
N THR A 29 -23.70 -12.16 0.71
CA THR A 29 -23.11 -12.09 -0.62
C THR A 29 -24.07 -11.49 -1.65
N ASP A 30 -25.38 -11.74 -1.56
CA ASP A 30 -26.39 -11.09 -2.42
C ASP A 30 -26.44 -9.58 -2.17
N SER A 31 -26.28 -9.13 -0.92
CA SER A 31 -26.19 -7.71 -0.59
C SER A 31 -24.99 -7.03 -1.24
N ALA A 32 -23.85 -7.72 -1.36
CA ALA A 32 -22.71 -7.19 -2.10
C ALA A 32 -23.01 -7.05 -3.60
N LEU A 33 -23.70 -8.04 -4.20
CA LEU A 33 -24.10 -7.98 -5.62
C LEU A 33 -25.07 -6.83 -5.90
N PHE A 34 -25.96 -6.50 -4.97
CA PHE A 34 -26.89 -5.37 -5.09
C PHE A 34 -26.17 -4.06 -5.46
N TRP A 35 -25.01 -3.78 -4.85
CA TRP A 35 -24.24 -2.58 -5.14
C TRP A 35 -23.67 -2.59 -6.56
N LEU A 36 -23.18 -3.74 -7.03
CA LEU A 36 -22.66 -3.90 -8.39
C LEU A 36 -23.76 -3.86 -9.47
N GLU A 37 -24.99 -4.22 -9.12
CA GLU A 37 -26.16 -4.18 -10.02
C GLU A 37 -26.71 -2.77 -10.19
N ASN A 38 -26.74 -2.02 -9.12
CA ASN A 38 -27.45 -0.75 -9.06
C ASN A 38 -26.53 0.48 -9.22
N PHE A 39 -25.22 0.29 -9.11
CA PHE A 39 -24.23 1.37 -9.20
C PHE A 39 -23.06 0.96 -10.10
N ALA A 40 -22.40 1.95 -10.71
CA ALA A 40 -21.28 1.75 -11.63
C ALA A 40 -19.97 1.52 -10.87
N PHE A 41 -19.93 0.53 -9.98
CA PHE A 41 -18.71 0.13 -9.27
C PHE A 41 -17.91 -0.88 -10.09
N ASP A 42 -16.56 -0.74 -10.10
CA ASP A 42 -15.65 -1.68 -10.73
C ASP A 42 -15.21 -2.81 -9.79
N GLY A 43 -15.55 -2.71 -8.51
CA GLY A 43 -15.20 -3.71 -7.50
C GLY A 43 -15.32 -3.20 -6.07
N PHE A 44 -14.59 -3.87 -5.16
CA PHE A 44 -14.63 -3.58 -3.73
C PHE A 44 -13.24 -3.61 -3.09
N ARG A 45 -13.04 -2.75 -2.10
CA ARG A 45 -12.10 -2.95 -1.01
C ARG A 45 -12.85 -3.60 0.14
N HIS A 46 -12.39 -4.75 0.56
CA HIS A 46 -12.96 -5.51 1.67
C HIS A 46 -12.16 -5.28 2.95
N ASP A 47 -12.86 -4.82 3.97
CA ASP A 47 -12.34 -4.60 5.30
C ASP A 47 -12.10 -5.90 6.06
N ALA A 48 -11.08 -5.94 6.92
CA ALA A 48 -10.86 -6.98 7.91
C ALA A 48 -11.04 -8.43 7.40
N CYS A 49 -10.54 -8.75 6.20
CA CYS A 49 -10.80 -10.04 5.52
C CYS A 49 -10.43 -11.26 6.35
N LYS A 50 -9.43 -11.16 7.24
CA LYS A 50 -9.00 -12.28 8.10
C LYS A 50 -10.07 -12.72 9.12
N HIS A 51 -11.10 -11.89 9.35
CA HIS A 51 -12.25 -12.19 10.21
C HIS A 51 -13.42 -12.79 9.46
N ILE A 52 -13.28 -12.99 8.15
CA ILE A 52 -14.32 -13.50 7.27
C ILE A 52 -13.87 -14.86 6.73
N PRO A 53 -14.70 -15.92 6.86
CA PRO A 53 -14.31 -17.27 6.45
C PRO A 53 -14.18 -17.42 4.93
N LEU A 54 -13.34 -18.35 4.50
CA LEU A 54 -13.00 -18.54 3.08
C LEU A 54 -14.21 -18.95 2.22
N ASN A 55 -15.21 -19.62 2.79
CA ASN A 55 -16.44 -19.98 2.09
C ASN A 55 -17.21 -18.72 1.62
N TYR A 56 -17.23 -17.66 2.41
CA TYR A 56 -17.84 -16.39 2.02
C TYR A 56 -17.18 -15.82 0.73
N TRP A 57 -15.86 -15.77 0.67
CA TRP A 57 -15.15 -15.25 -0.50
C TRP A 57 -15.38 -16.11 -1.75
N ARG A 58 -15.43 -17.42 -1.59
CA ARG A 58 -15.74 -18.34 -2.69
C ARG A 58 -17.17 -18.18 -3.20
N GLU A 59 -18.12 -18.04 -2.28
CA GLU A 59 -19.52 -17.82 -2.63
C GLU A 59 -19.72 -16.49 -3.35
N LEU A 60 -19.13 -15.42 -2.82
CA LEU A 60 -19.15 -14.10 -3.45
C LEU A 60 -18.52 -14.14 -4.85
N GLY A 61 -17.33 -14.72 -4.99
CA GLY A 61 -16.66 -14.86 -6.29
C GLY A 61 -17.46 -15.71 -7.29
N ARG A 62 -18.09 -16.79 -6.82
CA ARG A 62 -18.99 -17.64 -7.64
C ARG A 62 -20.19 -16.85 -8.15
N LYS A 63 -20.89 -16.16 -7.26
CA LYS A 63 -22.08 -15.35 -7.60
C LYS A 63 -21.71 -14.20 -8.55
N MET A 64 -20.57 -13.50 -8.32
CA MET A 64 -20.11 -12.44 -9.21
C MET A 64 -19.88 -12.95 -10.63
N LYS A 65 -19.20 -14.11 -10.80
CA LYS A 65 -18.99 -14.71 -12.12
C LYS A 65 -20.27 -15.11 -12.82
N GLN A 66 -21.26 -15.60 -12.06
CA GLN A 66 -22.55 -15.97 -12.61
C GLN A 66 -23.39 -14.76 -13.03
N ARG A 67 -23.35 -13.69 -12.22
CA ARG A 67 -24.17 -12.49 -12.43
C ARG A 67 -23.57 -11.52 -13.44
N PHE A 68 -22.25 -11.46 -13.50
CA PHE A 68 -21.49 -10.52 -14.33
C PHE A 68 -20.39 -11.23 -15.15
N PRO A 69 -20.76 -12.18 -16.04
CA PRO A 69 -19.76 -13.00 -16.74
C PRO A 69 -18.80 -12.18 -17.61
N ASP A 70 -19.24 -11.06 -18.14
CA ASP A 70 -18.50 -10.19 -19.06
C ASP A 70 -17.85 -8.97 -18.37
N ARG A 71 -17.98 -8.87 -17.03
CA ARG A 71 -17.35 -7.78 -16.27
C ARG A 71 -16.16 -8.27 -15.48
N HIS A 72 -15.06 -7.52 -15.56
CA HIS A 72 -13.95 -7.69 -14.63
C HIS A 72 -14.23 -6.89 -13.35
N ILE A 73 -14.59 -7.60 -12.26
CA ILE A 73 -14.85 -6.98 -10.96
C ILE A 73 -13.62 -7.19 -10.10
N TRP A 74 -12.99 -6.09 -9.70
CA TRP A 74 -11.79 -6.10 -8.88
C TRP A 74 -12.12 -6.19 -7.39
N MET A 75 -11.52 -7.13 -6.69
CA MET A 75 -11.67 -7.29 -5.25
C MET A 75 -10.29 -7.24 -4.59
N ILE A 76 -10.06 -6.24 -3.76
CA ILE A 76 -8.88 -6.13 -2.92
C ILE A 76 -9.26 -6.20 -1.45
N GLY A 77 -8.54 -6.99 -0.68
CA GLY A 77 -8.82 -7.20 0.73
C GLY A 77 -7.79 -6.57 1.66
N GLU A 78 -8.22 -6.35 2.88
CA GLU A 78 -7.34 -5.93 3.96
C GLU A 78 -7.12 -7.08 4.93
N THR A 79 -5.85 -7.49 5.08
CA THR A 79 -5.44 -8.52 6.05
C THR A 79 -4.07 -8.18 6.62
N TYR A 80 -4.03 -7.93 7.93
CA TYR A 80 -2.77 -7.87 8.68
C TYR A 80 -2.35 -9.29 9.04
N GLY A 81 -1.15 -9.70 8.63
CA GLY A 81 -0.64 -11.03 8.92
C GLY A 81 0.62 -11.36 8.15
N ASN A 82 1.06 -12.60 8.28
CA ASN A 82 2.16 -13.12 7.48
C ASN A 82 1.72 -13.42 6.03
N THR A 83 2.67 -13.69 5.16
CA THR A 83 2.43 -13.96 3.74
C THR A 83 1.52 -15.15 3.50
N ASP A 84 1.55 -16.17 4.35
CA ASP A 84 0.70 -17.37 4.21
C ASP A 84 -0.77 -17.04 4.47
N LEU A 85 -1.05 -16.27 5.53
CA LEU A 85 -2.39 -15.82 5.85
C LEU A 85 -2.94 -14.92 4.75
N ILE A 86 -2.19 -13.88 4.36
CA ILE A 86 -2.58 -12.96 3.29
C ILE A 86 -2.80 -13.72 1.98
N GLY A 87 -1.87 -14.60 1.60
CA GLY A 87 -1.94 -15.42 0.38
C GLY A 87 -3.11 -16.39 0.37
N SER A 88 -3.61 -16.80 1.55
CA SER A 88 -4.76 -17.71 1.62
C SER A 88 -6.05 -17.14 1.01
N TYR A 89 -6.19 -15.81 0.99
CA TYR A 89 -7.38 -15.11 0.48
C TYR A 89 -7.34 -14.78 -1.02
N VAL A 90 -6.18 -14.91 -1.67
CA VAL A 90 -6.02 -14.62 -3.12
C VAL A 90 -5.93 -15.88 -3.98
N LYS A 91 -6.37 -17.02 -3.45
CA LYS A 91 -6.47 -18.28 -4.18
C LYS A 91 -7.70 -18.30 -5.10
N THR A 92 -7.74 -19.29 -5.98
CA THR A 92 -8.79 -19.44 -7.00
C THR A 92 -10.20 -19.28 -6.44
N GLY A 93 -10.96 -18.39 -7.06
CA GLY A 93 -12.38 -18.16 -6.76
C GLY A 93 -12.65 -17.24 -5.56
N MET A 94 -11.62 -16.61 -5.03
CA MET A 94 -11.73 -15.64 -3.93
C MET A 94 -11.31 -14.23 -4.40
N LEU A 95 -10.57 -13.49 -3.58
CA LEU A 95 -10.14 -12.12 -3.90
C LEU A 95 -9.09 -12.12 -5.02
N ASN A 96 -9.03 -11.01 -5.77
CA ASN A 96 -7.99 -10.79 -6.77
C ASN A 96 -6.68 -10.34 -6.13
N SER A 97 -6.77 -9.62 -5.03
CA SER A 97 -5.65 -8.90 -4.39
C SER A 97 -5.85 -8.77 -2.89
N GLN A 98 -4.75 -8.52 -2.21
CA GLN A 98 -4.70 -8.05 -0.82
C GLN A 98 -3.70 -6.89 -0.74
N PHE A 99 -3.82 -6.02 0.25
CA PHE A 99 -2.74 -5.09 0.57
C PHE A 99 -1.55 -5.85 1.13
N ASP A 100 -0.35 -5.57 0.63
CA ASP A 100 0.89 -6.15 1.15
C ASP A 100 1.43 -5.31 2.32
N PHE A 101 0.87 -5.56 3.50
CA PHE A 101 1.31 -4.87 4.71
C PHE A 101 2.74 -5.22 5.14
N ASN A 102 3.29 -6.34 4.68
CA ASN A 102 4.69 -6.69 4.98
C ASN A 102 5.64 -5.76 4.22
N ILE A 103 5.36 -5.46 2.95
CA ILE A 103 6.06 -4.42 2.18
C ILE A 103 5.89 -3.06 2.85
N TYR A 104 4.67 -2.65 3.18
CA TYR A 104 4.39 -1.37 3.82
C TYR A 104 5.17 -1.18 5.12
N HIS A 105 5.04 -2.11 6.07
CA HIS A 105 5.73 -2.02 7.36
C HIS A 105 7.25 -2.01 7.22
N THR A 106 7.80 -2.81 6.29
CA THR A 106 9.22 -2.77 6.02
C THR A 106 9.64 -1.43 5.42
N ALA A 107 8.89 -0.89 4.49
CA ALA A 107 9.21 0.38 3.84
C ALA A 107 9.18 1.56 4.82
N ILE A 108 8.11 1.68 5.64
CA ILE A 108 8.06 2.76 6.64
C ILE A 108 9.17 2.64 7.69
N ASP A 109 9.53 1.41 8.10
CA ASP A 109 10.67 1.19 9.00
C ASP A 109 11.99 1.62 8.35
N VAL A 110 12.24 1.17 7.11
CA VAL A 110 13.51 1.40 6.40
C VAL A 110 13.72 2.88 6.09
N PHE A 111 12.67 3.59 5.71
CA PHE A 111 12.78 5.01 5.36
C PHE A 111 12.56 5.96 6.54
N GLY A 112 11.89 5.52 7.60
CA GLY A 112 11.55 6.40 8.71
C GLY A 112 12.42 6.22 9.96
N LYS A 113 12.94 5.01 10.21
CA LYS A 113 13.74 4.74 11.42
C LYS A 113 15.25 4.84 11.15
N PRO A 114 16.04 5.24 12.14
CA PRO A 114 17.51 5.25 12.00
C PRO A 114 18.06 3.82 11.91
N ASN A 115 19.25 3.69 11.32
CA ASN A 115 20.03 2.43 11.26
C ASN A 115 19.30 1.26 10.59
N GLN A 116 18.45 1.54 9.63
CA GLN A 116 17.77 0.54 8.82
C GLN A 116 18.55 0.25 7.52
N SER A 117 18.16 -0.80 6.82
CA SER A 117 18.91 -1.34 5.69
C SER A 117 18.01 -1.62 4.49
N LEU A 118 18.43 -1.18 3.31
CA LEU A 118 17.81 -1.54 2.04
C LEU A 118 17.98 -3.05 1.70
N THR A 119 18.92 -3.74 2.34
CA THR A 119 18.98 -5.21 2.30
C THR A 119 17.72 -5.83 2.87
N ARG A 120 17.17 -5.27 3.98
CA ARG A 120 15.89 -5.69 4.56
C ARG A 120 14.72 -5.44 3.59
N MET A 121 14.71 -4.28 2.93
CA MET A 121 13.68 -3.96 1.92
C MET A 121 13.67 -4.97 0.78
N ASN A 122 14.85 -5.25 0.20
CA ASN A 122 14.99 -6.25 -0.87
C ASN A 122 14.53 -7.65 -0.42
N LYS A 123 14.90 -8.06 0.80
CA LYS A 123 14.48 -9.35 1.36
C LYS A 123 12.96 -9.46 1.40
N THR A 124 12.26 -8.44 1.90
CA THR A 124 10.79 -8.44 1.97
C THR A 124 10.15 -8.45 0.58
N ILE A 125 10.71 -7.73 -0.40
CA ILE A 125 10.24 -7.79 -1.79
C ILE A 125 10.37 -9.22 -2.34
N MET A 126 11.50 -9.89 -2.12
CA MET A 126 11.72 -11.27 -2.57
C MET A 126 10.80 -12.27 -1.86
N GLU A 127 10.50 -12.07 -0.58
CA GLU A 127 9.52 -12.88 0.16
C GLU A 127 8.11 -12.70 -0.39
N SER A 128 7.69 -11.47 -0.71
CA SER A 128 6.43 -11.17 -1.36
C SER A 128 6.31 -11.86 -2.73
N LEU A 129 7.35 -11.76 -3.58
CA LEU A 129 7.40 -12.43 -4.88
C LEU A 129 7.34 -13.96 -4.75
N SER A 130 8.01 -14.52 -3.75
CA SER A 130 7.96 -15.96 -3.48
C SER A 130 6.57 -16.44 -3.04
N ALA A 131 5.88 -15.62 -2.24
CA ALA A 131 4.57 -15.97 -1.69
C ALA A 131 3.43 -15.78 -2.69
N TYR A 132 3.45 -14.71 -3.49
CA TYR A 132 2.34 -14.31 -4.34
C TYR A 132 2.62 -14.47 -5.84
N GLY A 133 3.86 -14.75 -6.21
CA GLY A 133 4.31 -14.90 -7.61
C GLY A 133 4.87 -13.60 -8.21
N ALA A 134 5.66 -13.75 -9.28
CA ALA A 134 6.36 -12.64 -9.93
C ALA A 134 5.43 -11.59 -10.56
N HIS A 135 4.21 -11.97 -10.90
CA HIS A 135 3.21 -11.12 -11.56
C HIS A 135 1.97 -10.90 -10.69
N HIS A 136 2.16 -10.90 -9.37
CA HIS A 136 1.05 -10.65 -8.46
C HIS A 136 0.52 -9.21 -8.60
N THR A 137 -0.73 -9.04 -8.21
CA THR A 137 -1.42 -7.75 -8.21
C THR A 137 -1.73 -7.26 -6.79
N MET A 138 -0.88 -7.64 -5.83
CA MET A 138 -1.02 -7.17 -4.45
C MET A 138 -0.90 -5.65 -4.38
N GLY A 139 -1.68 -5.03 -3.50
CA GLY A 139 -1.69 -3.58 -3.33
C GLY A 139 -0.50 -3.11 -2.48
N ASN A 140 0.37 -2.29 -3.05
CA ASN A 140 1.42 -1.58 -2.33
C ASN A 140 0.86 -0.24 -1.86
N ILE A 141 0.85 0.02 -0.56
CA ILE A 141 0.28 1.26 -0.01
C ILE A 141 1.36 2.22 0.47
N SER A 142 1.13 3.52 0.29
CA SER A 142 1.92 4.59 0.93
C SER A 142 1.49 4.82 2.38
N GLY A 143 0.20 4.71 2.65
CA GLY A 143 -0.47 4.85 3.92
C GLY A 143 -1.93 4.43 3.83
N ASN A 144 -2.67 4.59 4.91
CA ASN A 144 -4.12 4.41 4.93
C ASN A 144 -4.77 5.22 6.07
N HIS A 145 -6.10 5.15 6.13
CA HIS A 145 -6.91 5.88 7.10
C HIS A 145 -6.78 5.36 8.56
N ASP A 146 -6.10 4.24 8.80
CA ASP A 146 -5.88 3.64 10.12
C ASP A 146 -4.45 3.83 10.63
N LYS A 147 -3.60 4.53 9.86
CA LYS A 147 -2.19 4.73 10.20
C LYS A 147 -1.84 6.22 10.27
N CYS A 148 -0.92 6.53 11.17
CA CYS A 148 -0.27 7.82 11.21
C CYS A 148 0.36 8.15 9.86
N ARG A 149 0.32 9.42 9.44
CA ARG A 149 0.97 9.86 8.21
C ARG A 149 2.46 9.63 8.28
N PHE A 150 3.00 8.93 7.28
CA PHE A 150 4.40 8.56 7.26
C PHE A 150 5.34 9.77 7.37
N ILE A 151 4.99 10.88 6.73
CA ILE A 151 5.82 12.08 6.74
C ILE A 151 6.00 12.67 8.16
N SER A 152 4.96 12.58 9.02
CA SER A 152 5.02 13.02 10.42
C SER A 152 5.86 12.09 11.29
N LEU A 153 5.90 10.80 10.95
CA LEU A 153 6.83 9.84 11.57
C LEU A 153 8.27 10.09 11.15
N ALA A 154 8.51 10.28 9.86
CA ALA A 154 9.84 10.52 9.30
C ALA A 154 10.42 11.87 9.75
N GLY A 155 9.59 12.88 9.94
CA GLY A 155 9.96 14.21 10.47
C GLY A 155 10.08 14.26 11.98
N GLY A 156 9.68 13.21 12.70
CA GLY A 156 9.76 13.10 14.13
C GLY A 156 8.71 13.92 14.91
N ALA A 157 7.64 14.36 14.27
CA ALA A 157 6.50 14.99 14.96
C ALA A 157 5.69 13.98 15.77
N VAL A 158 5.70 12.71 15.35
CA VAL A 158 5.15 11.56 16.07
C VAL A 158 6.27 10.57 16.34
N SER A 159 6.37 10.08 17.56
CA SER A 159 7.35 9.03 17.90
C SER A 159 6.85 7.67 17.40
N TRP A 160 7.80 6.78 17.07
CA TRP A 160 7.49 5.43 16.60
C TRP A 160 6.76 4.59 17.65
N ASP A 161 7.05 4.80 18.94
CA ASP A 161 6.40 4.09 20.05
C ASP A 161 4.94 4.53 20.26
N GLU A 162 4.57 5.67 19.70
CA GLU A 162 3.23 6.27 19.82
C GLU A 162 2.44 6.24 18.52
N SER A 163 3.04 5.78 17.41
CA SER A 163 2.44 5.85 16.07
C SER A 163 1.05 5.21 15.96
N ASP A 164 0.79 4.16 16.73
CA ASP A 164 -0.53 3.50 16.79
C ASP A 164 -1.42 4.02 17.95
N LYS A 165 -0.91 4.92 18.81
CA LYS A 165 -1.57 5.39 20.03
C LYS A 165 -1.90 6.88 20.01
N VAL A 166 -1.20 7.66 19.20
CA VAL A 166 -1.41 9.11 19.12
C VAL A 166 -2.66 9.38 18.32
N ALA A 167 -3.76 9.61 19.02
CA ALA A 167 -5.00 10.08 18.41
C ALA A 167 -4.91 11.58 18.16
N GLY A 168 -5.19 12.02 16.95
CA GLY A 168 -5.24 13.43 16.55
C GLY A 168 -6.50 14.17 17.03
N TRP A 169 -7.13 13.74 18.11
CA TRP A 169 -8.36 14.32 18.63
C TRP A 169 -8.21 15.74 19.19
N THR A 170 -7.02 16.08 19.64
CA THR A 170 -6.79 17.33 20.37
C THR A 170 -6.10 18.40 19.54
N ARG A 171 -5.36 18.03 18.52
CA ARG A 171 -4.61 18.94 17.66
C ARG A 171 -4.17 18.28 16.39
N HIS A 172 -3.96 19.07 15.35
CA HIS A 172 -3.23 18.65 14.16
C HIS A 172 -1.73 18.45 14.47
N ILE A 173 -1.13 17.44 13.87
CA ILE A 173 0.30 17.14 13.96
C ILE A 173 0.96 17.47 12.61
N ASP A 174 1.96 18.33 12.67
CA ASP A 174 2.73 18.73 11.49
C ASP A 174 3.78 17.68 11.06
N VAL A 175 4.60 18.01 10.07
CA VAL A 175 5.70 17.16 9.61
C VAL A 175 6.77 17.03 10.70
N THR A 176 7.11 18.13 11.38
CA THR A 176 8.09 18.17 12.48
C THR A 176 7.47 18.79 13.73
N ALA A 177 7.97 18.37 14.89
CA ALA A 177 7.47 18.92 16.18
C ALA A 177 7.90 20.37 16.43
N ASP A 178 8.99 20.81 15.83
CA ASP A 178 9.69 22.06 16.12
C ASP A 178 9.85 23.00 14.91
N GLY A 179 9.31 22.60 13.74
CA GLY A 179 9.45 23.38 12.50
C GLY A 179 10.87 23.39 11.92
N ASP A 180 11.71 22.44 12.30
CA ASP A 180 13.08 22.32 11.79
C ASP A 180 13.07 21.97 10.28
N ALA A 181 13.52 22.90 9.45
CA ALA A 181 13.54 22.78 8.01
C ALA A 181 14.42 21.62 7.49
N ALA A 182 15.47 21.25 8.21
CA ALA A 182 16.33 20.14 7.80
C ALA A 182 15.64 18.78 8.06
N LYS A 183 14.92 18.65 9.18
CA LYS A 183 14.09 17.49 9.47
C LYS A 183 12.93 17.39 8.48
N GLU A 184 12.32 18.52 8.16
CA GLU A 184 11.23 18.55 7.18
C GLU A 184 11.71 18.11 5.79
N ALA A 185 12.83 18.66 5.29
CA ALA A 185 13.43 18.24 4.02
C ALA A 185 13.80 16.74 4.02
N HIS A 186 14.31 16.24 5.15
CA HIS A 186 14.58 14.81 5.32
C HIS A 186 13.28 13.98 5.23
N ALA A 187 12.22 14.40 5.91
CA ALA A 187 10.94 13.71 5.90
C ALA A 187 10.34 13.62 4.48
N TYR A 188 10.35 14.72 3.73
CA TYR A 188 9.91 14.74 2.33
C TYR A 188 10.76 13.83 1.45
N ARG A 189 12.08 13.80 1.66
CA ARG A 189 12.95 12.87 0.94
C ARG A 189 12.61 11.42 1.24
N MET A 190 12.41 11.05 2.50
CA MET A 190 12.07 9.67 2.89
C MET A 190 10.67 9.27 2.37
N ALA A 191 9.71 10.19 2.41
CA ALA A 191 8.40 9.96 1.80
C ALA A 191 8.49 9.76 0.28
N MET A 192 9.37 10.47 -0.42
CA MET A 192 9.60 10.26 -1.85
C MET A 192 10.26 8.90 -2.15
N LEU A 193 11.14 8.40 -1.28
CA LEU A 193 11.69 7.05 -1.41
C LEU A 193 10.62 5.98 -1.20
N LEU A 194 9.68 6.20 -0.28
CA LEU A 194 8.51 5.32 -0.09
C LEU A 194 7.66 5.25 -1.37
N GLU A 195 7.35 6.41 -1.97
CA GLU A 195 6.61 6.45 -3.23
C GLU A 195 7.42 5.85 -4.40
N LEU A 196 8.71 6.08 -4.47
CA LEU A 196 9.58 5.44 -5.48
C LEU A 196 9.50 3.92 -5.40
N VAL A 197 9.57 3.32 -4.19
CA VAL A 197 9.34 1.89 -3.99
C VAL A 197 7.94 1.50 -4.45
N ASN A 198 6.91 2.20 -3.96
CA ASN A 198 5.51 1.90 -4.23
C ASN A 198 5.22 1.83 -5.75
N PHE A 199 5.75 2.77 -6.52
CA PHE A 199 5.53 2.83 -7.98
C PHE A 199 6.43 1.93 -8.81
N THR A 200 7.55 1.42 -8.28
CA THR A 200 8.55 0.70 -9.10
C THR A 200 8.64 -0.79 -8.84
N ILE A 201 8.24 -1.29 -7.67
CA ILE A 201 8.22 -2.73 -7.39
C ILE A 201 7.00 -3.41 -8.05
N PRO A 202 7.00 -4.76 -8.16
CA PRO A 202 5.81 -5.53 -8.55
C PRO A 202 4.61 -5.28 -7.63
N GLY A 203 3.40 -5.42 -8.16
CA GLY A 203 2.14 -5.13 -7.46
C GLY A 203 1.43 -3.90 -8.03
N VAL A 204 0.41 -3.43 -7.34
CA VAL A 204 -0.40 -2.27 -7.73
C VAL A 204 -0.18 -1.14 -6.72
N PRO A 205 0.36 0.02 -7.12
CA PRO A 205 0.53 1.14 -6.21
C PRO A 205 -0.84 1.70 -5.79
N CYS A 206 -0.96 1.94 -4.48
CA CYS A 206 -2.14 2.55 -3.89
C CYS A 206 -1.68 3.71 -3.00
N VAL A 207 -1.91 4.93 -3.47
CA VAL A 207 -1.56 6.15 -2.75
C VAL A 207 -2.75 6.58 -1.90
N TYR A 208 -2.55 6.71 -0.60
CA TYR A 208 -3.59 7.26 0.27
C TYR A 208 -3.71 8.77 0.02
N GLN A 209 -4.95 9.27 -0.07
CA GLN A 209 -5.22 10.69 -0.34
C GLN A 209 -4.39 11.60 0.58
N GLY A 210 -3.66 12.53 -0.01
CA GLY A 210 -2.77 13.43 0.72
C GLY A 210 -1.31 12.99 0.75
N ASP A 211 -1.02 11.68 0.68
CA ASP A 211 0.35 11.20 0.64
C ASP A 211 1.08 11.70 -0.62
N GLU A 212 0.36 11.92 -1.73
CA GLU A 212 0.91 12.44 -2.98
C GLU A 212 1.44 13.88 -2.90
N TYR A 213 1.14 14.61 -1.82
CA TYR A 213 1.72 15.93 -1.55
C TYR A 213 2.35 16.05 -0.15
N GLY A 214 2.50 14.92 0.55
CA GLY A 214 3.11 14.90 1.87
C GLY A 214 2.21 15.51 2.94
N GLU A 215 0.91 15.14 2.97
CA GLU A 215 0.01 15.55 4.05
C GLU A 215 0.49 15.00 5.37
N ALA A 216 0.60 15.89 6.35
CA ALA A 216 0.97 15.55 7.71
C ALA A 216 -0.24 15.13 8.54
N GLY A 217 -0.02 14.43 9.63
CA GLY A 217 -1.06 14.05 10.59
C GLY A 217 -0.65 12.91 11.50
N ALA A 218 -1.24 12.89 12.70
CA ALA A 218 -1.16 11.77 13.63
C ALA A 218 -2.09 10.63 13.17
N ASN A 219 -2.46 9.74 14.09
CA ASN A 219 -3.45 8.72 13.84
C ASN A 219 -4.87 9.31 13.78
N ASP A 220 -5.88 8.47 13.52
CA ASP A 220 -7.30 8.87 13.43
C ASP A 220 -7.71 9.80 14.60
N PRO A 221 -8.39 10.93 14.31
CA PRO A 221 -8.87 11.41 13.00
C PRO A 221 -7.91 12.33 12.23
N ASP A 222 -6.75 12.69 12.78
CA ASP A 222 -5.83 13.66 12.20
C ASP A 222 -5.19 13.21 10.87
N ASN A 223 -5.15 11.92 10.59
CA ASN A 223 -4.72 11.37 9.30
C ASN A 223 -5.80 11.44 8.21
N ARG A 224 -7.03 11.90 8.53
CA ARG A 224 -8.20 11.85 7.63
C ARG A 224 -8.65 13.24 7.17
N HIS A 225 -7.71 14.17 6.99
CA HIS A 225 -8.04 15.50 6.46
C HIS A 225 -8.65 15.40 5.06
N MET A 226 -9.43 16.44 4.74
CA MET A 226 -9.98 16.59 3.39
C MET A 226 -8.86 16.78 2.37
N MET A 227 -9.02 16.18 1.19
CA MET A 227 -8.09 16.34 0.07
C MET A 227 -7.89 17.81 -0.30
N LYS A 228 -6.64 18.24 -0.44
CA LYS A 228 -6.28 19.60 -0.90
C LYS A 228 -6.06 19.60 -2.41
N PHE A 229 -7.03 20.10 -3.15
CA PHE A 229 -6.92 20.26 -4.60
C PHE A 229 -6.15 21.51 -5.01
N ALA A 230 -6.05 22.51 -4.11
CA ALA A 230 -5.35 23.77 -4.31
C ALA A 230 -4.72 24.24 -2.99
N GLY A 231 -3.92 25.30 -3.04
CA GLY A 231 -3.32 25.92 -1.84
C GLY A 231 -2.14 25.13 -1.25
N LEU A 232 -1.52 24.25 -2.02
CA LEU A 232 -0.27 23.60 -1.63
C LEU A 232 0.86 24.62 -1.56
N ASN A 233 1.75 24.49 -0.57
CA ASN A 233 2.99 25.25 -0.56
C ASN A 233 3.96 24.70 -1.64
N GLU A 234 5.10 25.39 -1.84
CA GLU A 234 6.07 25.05 -2.90
C GLU A 234 6.58 23.62 -2.75
N GLN A 235 6.96 23.19 -1.55
CA GLN A 235 7.49 21.86 -1.26
C GLN A 235 6.44 20.76 -1.52
N GLN A 236 5.20 20.98 -1.11
CA GLN A 236 4.08 20.08 -1.38
C GLN A 236 3.77 19.98 -2.87
N ALA A 237 3.83 21.10 -3.59
CA ALA A 237 3.60 21.14 -5.03
C ALA A 237 4.69 20.39 -5.80
N ASP A 238 5.96 20.58 -5.42
CA ASP A 238 7.10 19.86 -5.99
C ASP A 238 7.00 18.36 -5.72
N PHE A 239 6.69 17.99 -4.48
CA PHE A 239 6.51 16.59 -4.11
C PHE A 239 5.40 15.94 -4.95
N ARG A 240 4.23 16.58 -5.06
CA ARG A 240 3.13 16.09 -5.89
C ARG A 240 3.53 15.94 -7.36
N THR A 241 4.29 16.88 -7.89
CA THR A 241 4.81 16.78 -9.26
C THR A 241 5.67 15.55 -9.46
N LYS A 242 6.56 15.26 -8.51
CA LYS A 242 7.41 14.04 -8.53
C LYS A 242 6.59 12.75 -8.46
N VAL A 243 5.55 12.71 -7.64
CA VAL A 243 4.65 11.54 -7.55
C VAL A 243 3.86 11.37 -8.86
N GLN A 244 3.38 12.46 -9.47
CA GLN A 244 2.73 12.42 -10.78
C GLN A 244 3.67 11.88 -11.87
N GLU A 245 4.94 12.30 -11.88
CA GLU A 245 5.97 11.75 -12.79
C GLU A 245 6.13 10.25 -12.60
N LEU A 246 6.21 9.74 -11.35
CA LEU A 246 6.29 8.30 -11.06
C LEU A 246 5.06 7.54 -11.57
N ALA A 247 3.87 8.07 -11.32
CA ALA A 247 2.62 7.48 -11.80
C ALA A 247 2.55 7.43 -13.33
N GLN A 248 3.00 8.50 -14.00
CA GLN A 248 3.08 8.56 -15.46
C GLN A 248 4.11 7.56 -16.01
N LEU A 249 5.33 7.54 -15.46
CA LEU A 249 6.37 6.58 -15.84
C LEU A 249 5.87 5.15 -15.74
N ARG A 250 5.21 4.79 -14.63
CA ARG A 250 4.65 3.46 -14.49
C ARG A 250 3.59 3.15 -15.54
N ARG A 251 2.68 4.06 -15.82
CA ARG A 251 1.61 3.87 -16.80
C ARG A 251 2.14 3.73 -18.24
N GLU A 252 3.24 4.40 -18.56
CA GLU A 252 3.83 4.42 -19.91
C GLU A 252 4.85 3.30 -20.15
N ASN A 253 5.30 2.59 -19.11
CA ASN A 253 6.34 1.57 -19.21
C ASN A 253 5.85 0.20 -18.72
N MET A 254 5.67 -0.71 -19.66
CA MET A 254 5.17 -2.06 -19.38
C MET A 254 6.10 -2.84 -18.45
N ALA A 255 7.40 -2.58 -18.48
CA ALA A 255 8.34 -3.19 -17.57
C ALA A 255 8.06 -2.84 -16.08
N LEU A 256 7.60 -1.63 -15.77
CA LEU A 256 7.17 -1.27 -14.42
C LEU A 256 5.87 -1.94 -13.98
N ILE A 257 4.99 -2.29 -14.93
CA ILE A 257 3.71 -2.95 -14.66
C ILE A 257 3.89 -4.47 -14.56
N TYR A 258 4.46 -5.09 -15.60
CA TYR A 258 4.52 -6.55 -15.76
C TYR A 258 5.94 -7.14 -15.69
N GLY A 259 6.98 -6.31 -15.62
CA GLY A 259 8.36 -6.77 -15.69
C GLY A 259 8.78 -7.62 -14.51
N GLU A 260 9.72 -8.52 -14.74
CA GLU A 260 10.41 -9.25 -13.70
C GLU A 260 11.22 -8.30 -12.81
N TYR A 261 11.30 -8.60 -11.53
CA TYR A 261 12.13 -7.90 -10.56
C TYR A 261 13.50 -8.59 -10.44
N ILE A 262 14.56 -7.90 -10.82
CA ILE A 262 15.92 -8.45 -10.83
C ILE A 262 16.82 -7.55 -9.97
N PRO A 263 17.18 -7.96 -8.73
CA PRO A 263 18.12 -7.20 -7.91
C PRO A 263 19.53 -7.21 -8.55
N VAL A 264 20.19 -6.03 -8.59
CA VAL A 264 21.52 -5.84 -9.20
C VAL A 264 22.57 -5.48 -8.14
N THR A 265 22.22 -4.53 -7.27
CA THR A 265 23.08 -4.14 -6.13
C THR A 265 22.21 -4.05 -4.89
N VAL A 266 22.58 -4.78 -3.85
CA VAL A 266 21.86 -4.80 -2.58
C VAL A 266 22.87 -4.64 -1.44
N ASN A 267 22.77 -3.53 -0.74
CA ASN A 267 23.50 -3.28 0.49
C ASN A 267 22.67 -2.38 1.42
N ASP A 268 23.20 -2.03 2.57
CA ASP A 268 22.45 -1.30 3.58
C ASP A 268 21.99 0.07 3.10
N ASN A 269 22.73 0.72 2.23
CA ASN A 269 22.46 2.09 1.80
C ASN A 269 21.93 2.21 0.37
N THR A 270 22.05 1.16 -0.43
CA THR A 270 21.69 1.17 -1.85
C THR A 270 20.97 -0.11 -2.24
N LEU A 271 19.84 0.06 -2.88
CA LEU A 271 19.11 -0.99 -3.59
C LEU A 271 18.97 -0.57 -5.06
N ARG A 272 19.69 -1.30 -5.94
CA ARG A 272 19.53 -1.19 -7.38
C ARG A 272 18.89 -2.46 -7.90
N PHE A 273 17.86 -2.32 -8.69
CA PHE A 273 17.17 -3.43 -9.35
C PHE A 273 16.71 -3.04 -10.75
N GLN A 274 16.45 -4.04 -11.56
CA GLN A 274 15.85 -3.88 -12.87
C GLN A 274 14.44 -4.45 -12.90
N ARG A 275 13.58 -3.79 -13.66
CA ARG A 275 12.30 -4.34 -14.13
C ARG A 275 12.45 -4.62 -15.62
N VAL A 276 12.23 -5.87 -16.02
CA VAL A 276 12.48 -6.32 -17.39
C VAL A 276 11.23 -6.96 -17.98
N TYR A 277 10.79 -6.46 -19.14
CA TYR A 277 9.63 -6.97 -19.85
C TYR A 277 9.85 -6.86 -21.37
N MET A 278 9.82 -7.98 -22.10
CA MET A 278 9.91 -8.06 -23.57
C MET A 278 11.02 -7.19 -24.19
N GLY A 279 12.18 -7.12 -23.54
CA GLY A 279 13.33 -6.33 -24.00
C GLY A 279 13.35 -4.88 -23.51
N GLU A 280 12.29 -4.39 -22.90
CA GLU A 280 12.30 -3.11 -22.17
C GLU A 280 12.98 -3.31 -20.81
N VAL A 281 13.91 -2.43 -20.47
CA VAL A 281 14.63 -2.46 -19.21
C VAL A 281 14.47 -1.12 -18.49
N VAL A 282 13.89 -1.16 -17.32
CA VAL A 282 13.84 -0.04 -16.38
C VAL A 282 14.77 -0.34 -15.21
N ASP A 283 15.78 0.48 -15.04
CA ASP A 283 16.79 0.38 -13.97
C ASP A 283 16.43 1.39 -12.88
N VAL A 284 16.22 0.91 -11.65
CA VAL A 284 15.83 1.71 -10.50
C VAL A 284 16.95 1.68 -9.47
N VAL A 285 17.35 2.85 -9.02
CA VAL A 285 18.32 3.03 -7.92
C VAL A 285 17.63 3.74 -6.77
N ILE A 286 17.63 3.12 -5.61
CA ILE A 286 17.18 3.69 -4.35
C ILE A 286 18.38 3.84 -3.44
N SER A 287 18.61 5.05 -2.93
CA SER A 287 19.70 5.33 -2.01
C SER A 287 19.20 6.13 -0.80
N LEU A 288 19.57 5.70 0.40
CA LEU A 288 19.20 6.41 1.63
C LEU A 288 19.91 7.76 1.75
N THR A 289 21.11 7.89 1.19
CA THR A 289 21.99 9.07 1.37
C THR A 289 22.43 9.74 0.07
N GLY A 290 22.38 9.02 -1.04
CA GLY A 290 22.78 9.49 -2.37
C GLY A 290 21.61 9.72 -3.31
N GLU A 291 21.92 9.98 -4.59
CA GLU A 291 20.92 10.12 -5.63
C GLU A 291 20.11 8.83 -5.81
N SER A 292 18.80 8.97 -5.90
CA SER A 292 17.88 7.90 -6.35
C SER A 292 17.35 8.24 -7.73
N SER A 293 17.17 7.24 -8.61
CA SER A 293 16.87 7.51 -10.01
C SER A 293 16.16 6.35 -10.71
N ILE A 294 15.48 6.69 -11.81
CA ILE A 294 14.94 5.75 -12.78
C ILE A 294 15.63 5.99 -14.12
N THR A 295 16.12 4.92 -14.74
CA THR A 295 16.72 4.92 -16.07
C THR A 295 15.97 3.94 -16.96
N ILE A 296 15.54 4.38 -18.14
CA ILE A 296 14.82 3.55 -19.11
C ILE A 296 15.69 3.40 -20.35
N ASN A 297 16.04 2.18 -20.71
CA ASN A 297 16.88 1.85 -21.86
C ASN A 297 18.18 2.70 -21.91
N GLY A 298 18.81 2.90 -20.75
CA GLY A 298 20.06 3.64 -20.61
C GLY A 298 19.92 5.16 -20.48
N LYS A 299 18.72 5.73 -20.58
CA LYS A 299 18.48 7.16 -20.39
C LYS A 299 17.84 7.43 -19.01
N LYS A 300 18.49 8.26 -18.18
CA LYS A 300 17.92 8.71 -16.90
C LYS A 300 16.70 9.60 -17.16
N VAL A 301 15.55 9.24 -16.58
CA VAL A 301 14.26 9.89 -16.81
C VAL A 301 13.65 10.52 -15.56
N TRP A 302 14.13 10.11 -14.39
CA TRP A 302 13.64 10.61 -13.10
C TRP A 302 14.76 10.56 -12.04
N THR A 303 14.75 11.52 -11.12
CA THR A 303 15.78 11.60 -10.03
C THR A 303 15.29 12.43 -8.84
N ILE A 304 15.84 12.10 -7.65
CA ILE A 304 15.82 12.89 -6.42
C ILE A 304 17.16 12.83 -5.71
#